data_692779a27c7ec7e6d58912d1c59fc160
#
_entry.id   692779a27c7ec7e6d58912d1c59fc160
#
_cell.length_a   1.000
_cell.length_b   1.000
_cell.length_c   1.000
_cell.angle_alpha   90.00
_cell.angle_beta   90.00
_cell.angle_gamma   90.00
#
_symmetry.space_group_name_H-M   'P 1'
#
loop_
_entity.id
_entity.type
_entity.pdbx_description
1 polymer ?
#
loop_
_entity_poly.entity_id
_entity_poly.type
_entity_poly.pdbx_seq_one_letter_code
_entity_poly.pdbx_strand_id
1 'polypeptide(L)'
;MSSTEGRTMRLQAVDQNSRGGTADFIDSLSSFSRLHRAQRWEGTFGEFLQHVLPASPSALARTSHEYVWDMLRWHGRAGAPDAGENLRARELFKRELFGIDEPLSRVVDYFKAAAAGSDVGRRLLLLLGPPSGGKSTLAILLKRGLEEYSRTDEGALYAIRGSPLRENPLNLIPTSLRAEFRDRYGVSITGELSPWARDFVERDFEGDFVRVPVERVFLAEASRVGIGTYAPHDPTTADIADLVGSVDLAKVAQIGDEGDPRAWSWSGAVYAASRGVLEMIEIL
;
A
#
# COMPACT_ATOMS: atom_id res chain seq x y z
N MET A 1 5.81 4.23 66.10
CA MET A 1 6.80 4.47 65.03
C MET A 1 6.84 3.28 64.05
N SER A 2 5.71 2.88 63.46
CA SER A 2 5.66 1.67 62.61
C SER A 2 4.88 1.83 61.29
N SER A 3 4.37 3.03 60.95
CA SER A 3 3.54 3.22 59.78
C SER A 3 4.25 3.96 58.59
N THR A 4 5.42 4.53 58.85
CA THR A 4 6.15 5.33 57.85
C THR A 4 7.12 4.46 57.00
N GLU A 5 7.73 3.44 57.64
CA GLU A 5 8.65 2.55 56.92
C GLU A 5 7.96 1.62 55.90
N GLY A 6 6.79 1.12 56.20
CA GLY A 6 6.03 0.26 55.28
C GLY A 6 5.53 0.96 54.01
N ARG A 7 5.31 2.28 54.12
CA ARG A 7 4.88 3.11 52.95
C ARG A 7 6.05 3.43 52.03
N THR A 8 7.24 3.64 52.58
CA THR A 8 8.44 3.92 51.81
C THR A 8 8.94 2.69 51.03
N MET A 9 8.86 1.48 51.63
CA MET A 9 9.21 0.23 50.96
C MET A 9 8.25 -0.12 49.80
N ARG A 10 6.93 0.12 49.97
CA ARG A 10 5.96 -0.10 48.85
C ARG A 10 6.14 0.86 47.72
N LEU A 11 6.49 2.11 47.96
CA LEU A 11 6.74 3.10 46.89
C LEU A 11 8.04 2.78 46.13
N GLN A 12 9.08 2.29 46.82
CA GLN A 12 10.33 1.86 46.16
C GLN A 12 10.14 0.59 45.32
N ALA A 13 9.35 -0.40 45.76
CA ALA A 13 9.07 -1.61 45.00
C ALA A 13 8.21 -1.35 43.75
N VAL A 14 7.25 -0.42 43.81
CA VAL A 14 6.44 0.00 42.68
C VAL A 14 7.30 0.77 41.67
N ASP A 15 8.24 1.60 42.12
CA ASP A 15 9.10 2.40 41.25
C ASP A 15 10.16 1.52 40.53
N GLN A 16 10.69 0.47 41.17
CA GLN A 16 11.62 -0.46 40.54
C GLN A 16 10.93 -1.36 39.47
N ASN A 17 9.71 -1.83 39.73
CA ASN A 17 8.97 -2.65 38.75
C ASN A 17 8.49 -1.83 37.55
N SER A 18 8.15 -0.56 37.75
CA SER A 18 7.79 0.39 36.69
C SER A 18 9.02 0.75 35.83
N ARG A 19 10.19 0.89 36.41
CA ARG A 19 11.43 1.20 35.69
C ARG A 19 11.91 0.02 34.85
N GLY A 20 11.79 -1.21 35.32
CA GLY A 20 12.10 -2.42 34.54
C GLY A 20 11.18 -2.52 33.32
N GLY A 21 9.88 -2.42 33.49
CA GLY A 21 8.91 -2.48 32.39
C GLY A 21 9.09 -1.36 31.35
N THR A 22 9.50 -0.16 31.80
CA THR A 22 9.77 0.96 30.88
C THR A 22 11.07 0.74 30.10
N ALA A 23 12.12 0.22 30.73
CA ALA A 23 13.38 -0.09 30.05
C ALA A 23 13.18 -1.18 29.00
N ASP A 24 12.49 -2.26 29.33
CA ASP A 24 12.15 -3.36 28.40
C ASP A 24 11.32 -2.86 27.19
N PHE A 25 10.38 -1.92 27.43
CA PHE A 25 9.61 -1.31 26.38
C PHE A 25 10.46 -0.41 25.47
N ILE A 26 11.39 0.37 26.03
CA ILE A 26 12.34 1.19 25.26
C ILE A 26 13.23 0.31 24.39
N ASP A 27 13.71 -0.83 24.90
CA ASP A 27 14.49 -1.78 24.14
C ASP A 27 13.70 -2.43 23.02
N SER A 28 12.45 -2.78 23.26
CA SER A 28 11.53 -3.27 22.24
C SER A 28 11.28 -2.23 21.16
N LEU A 29 11.03 -0.98 21.53
CA LEU A 29 10.84 0.15 20.61
C LEU A 29 12.13 0.44 19.80
N SER A 30 13.27 0.36 20.43
CA SER A 30 14.58 0.55 19.79
C SER A 30 14.87 -0.56 18.78
N SER A 31 14.51 -1.79 19.10
CA SER A 31 14.61 -2.94 18.20
C SER A 31 13.66 -2.82 17.01
N PHE A 32 12.41 -2.46 17.26
CA PHE A 32 11.45 -2.15 16.20
C PHE A 32 11.96 -1.03 15.28
N SER A 33 12.49 0.04 15.85
CA SER A 33 13.01 1.20 15.09
C SER A 33 14.22 0.82 14.23
N ARG A 34 15.07 -0.11 14.70
CA ARG A 34 16.19 -0.64 13.90
C ARG A 34 15.70 -1.48 12.73
N LEU A 35 14.76 -2.39 12.96
CA LEU A 35 14.15 -3.22 11.92
C LEU A 35 13.43 -2.35 10.88
N HIS A 36 12.67 -1.38 11.33
CA HIS A 36 11.96 -0.46 10.45
C HIS A 36 12.91 0.37 9.59
N ARG A 37 14.03 0.86 10.16
CA ARG A 37 15.06 1.56 9.37
C ARG A 37 15.77 0.64 8.39
N ALA A 38 16.06 -0.60 8.76
CA ALA A 38 16.70 -1.57 7.88
C ALA A 38 15.83 -1.94 6.65
N GLN A 39 14.51 -1.85 6.78
CA GLN A 39 13.57 -2.08 5.68
C GLN A 39 13.44 -0.88 4.75
N ARG A 40 13.83 0.32 5.18
CA ARG A 40 13.80 1.52 4.33
C ARG A 40 14.93 1.46 3.30
N TRP A 41 14.56 1.74 2.07
CA TRP A 41 15.51 1.97 1.01
C TRP A 41 15.19 3.33 0.38
N GLU A 42 16.20 4.14 0.20
CA GLU A 42 16.13 5.43 -0.48
C GLU A 42 17.37 5.57 -1.36
N GLY A 43 17.18 6.08 -2.56
CA GLY A 43 18.26 6.30 -3.54
C GLY A 43 17.74 7.03 -4.76
N THR A 44 18.58 7.17 -5.75
CA THR A 44 18.21 7.70 -7.08
C THR A 44 17.60 6.61 -7.96
N PHE A 45 16.92 7.01 -9.02
CA PHE A 45 16.41 6.04 -10.01
C PHE A 45 17.54 5.23 -10.65
N GLY A 46 18.71 5.84 -10.86
CA GLY A 46 19.90 5.12 -11.33
C GLY A 46 20.33 4.01 -10.38
N GLU A 47 20.38 4.29 -9.08
CA GLU A 47 20.69 3.29 -8.03
C GLU A 47 19.61 2.23 -7.93
N PHE A 48 18.33 2.60 -8.07
CA PHE A 48 17.23 1.65 -8.13
C PHE A 48 17.38 0.67 -9.30
N LEU A 49 17.73 1.14 -10.49
CA LEU A 49 17.96 0.30 -11.66
C LEU A 49 19.18 -0.63 -11.49
N GLN A 50 20.20 -0.17 -10.76
CA GLN A 50 21.45 -0.95 -10.58
C GLN A 50 21.33 -1.98 -9.46
N HIS A 51 20.69 -1.65 -8.35
CA HIS A 51 20.75 -2.43 -7.12
C HIS A 51 19.44 -3.10 -6.72
N VAL A 52 18.29 -2.56 -7.11
CA VAL A 52 16.97 -3.08 -6.73
C VAL A 52 16.34 -3.88 -7.85
N LEU A 53 16.25 -3.30 -9.04
CA LEU A 53 15.56 -3.90 -10.18
C LEU A 53 16.08 -5.30 -10.56
N PRO A 54 17.40 -5.58 -10.60
CA PRO A 54 17.90 -6.87 -11.05
C PRO A 54 17.49 -8.06 -10.19
N ALA A 55 17.16 -7.82 -8.90
CA ALA A 55 16.76 -8.88 -7.99
C ALA A 55 15.38 -9.48 -8.35
N SER A 56 14.44 -8.66 -8.83
CA SER A 56 13.06 -9.10 -9.11
C SER A 56 12.33 -8.17 -10.07
N PRO A 57 12.72 -8.09 -11.37
CA PRO A 57 12.11 -7.16 -12.32
C PRO A 57 10.58 -7.35 -12.44
N SER A 58 10.12 -8.60 -12.51
CA SER A 58 8.70 -8.93 -12.63
C SER A 58 7.90 -8.47 -11.40
N ALA A 59 8.46 -8.64 -10.20
CA ALA A 59 7.81 -8.22 -8.97
C ALA A 59 7.66 -6.70 -8.89
N LEU A 60 8.61 -5.95 -9.42
CA LEU A 60 8.60 -4.48 -9.42
C LEU A 60 7.71 -3.87 -10.50
N ALA A 61 7.42 -4.62 -11.57
CA ALA A 61 6.54 -4.21 -12.66
C ALA A 61 5.06 -4.62 -12.48
N ARG A 62 4.73 -5.31 -11.37
CA ARG A 62 3.38 -5.82 -11.10
C ARG A 62 2.32 -4.72 -11.14
N THR A 63 1.18 -5.05 -11.71
CA THR A 63 -0.08 -4.31 -11.56
C THR A 63 -0.63 -4.48 -10.14
N SER A 64 -1.61 -3.65 -9.74
CA SER A 64 -2.27 -3.81 -8.44
C SER A 64 -2.96 -5.17 -8.30
N HIS A 65 -3.55 -5.71 -9.37
CA HIS A 65 -4.18 -7.02 -9.32
C HIS A 65 -3.19 -8.16 -9.12
N GLU A 66 -2.06 -8.13 -9.84
CA GLU A 66 -0.97 -9.09 -9.63
C GLU A 66 -0.42 -8.99 -8.21
N TYR A 67 -0.30 -7.77 -7.67
CA TYR A 67 0.17 -7.54 -6.32
C TYR A 67 -0.77 -8.14 -5.26
N VAL A 68 -2.09 -7.94 -5.40
CA VAL A 68 -3.10 -8.54 -4.50
C VAL A 68 -3.09 -10.06 -4.63
N TRP A 69 -2.97 -10.60 -5.86
CA TRP A 69 -2.90 -12.03 -6.07
C TRP A 69 -1.66 -12.65 -5.42
N ASP A 70 -0.49 -12.04 -5.58
CA ASP A 70 0.75 -12.50 -4.94
C ASP A 70 0.65 -12.43 -3.41
N MET A 71 0.02 -11.41 -2.86
CA MET A 71 -0.26 -11.29 -1.43
C MET A 71 -1.12 -12.46 -0.94
N LEU A 72 -2.21 -12.80 -1.65
CA LEU A 72 -3.06 -13.94 -1.29
C LEU A 72 -2.28 -15.26 -1.34
N ARG A 73 -1.44 -15.46 -2.35
CA ARG A 73 -0.56 -16.64 -2.46
C ARG A 73 0.47 -16.70 -1.33
N TRP A 74 1.03 -15.56 -0.96
CA TRP A 74 2.00 -15.47 0.13
C TRP A 74 1.37 -15.91 1.47
N HIS A 75 0.20 -15.39 1.81
CA HIS A 75 -0.55 -15.84 2.99
C HIS A 75 -0.96 -17.32 2.91
N GLY A 76 -1.20 -17.81 1.72
CA GLY A 76 -1.57 -19.20 1.45
C GLY A 76 -0.45 -20.22 1.68
N ARG A 77 0.80 -19.79 1.86
CA ARG A 77 1.94 -20.71 2.13
C ARG A 77 1.84 -21.42 3.47
N ALA A 78 1.12 -20.84 4.43
CA ALA A 78 0.85 -21.45 5.73
C ALA A 78 -0.22 -22.54 5.67
N GLY A 79 -0.95 -22.67 4.55
CA GLY A 79 -1.99 -23.68 4.36
C GLY A 79 -1.43 -25.07 4.03
N ALA A 80 -2.34 -26.06 3.90
CA ALA A 80 -1.99 -27.43 3.59
C ALA A 80 -1.20 -27.53 2.28
N PRO A 81 -0.02 -28.17 2.26
CA PRO A 81 0.84 -28.24 1.08
C PRO A 81 0.16 -28.88 -0.15
N ASP A 82 -0.70 -29.85 0.09
CA ASP A 82 -1.40 -30.61 -0.95
C ASP A 82 -2.67 -29.92 -1.46
N ALA A 83 -3.07 -28.81 -0.85
CA ALA A 83 -4.24 -28.06 -1.30
C ALA A 83 -3.92 -27.29 -2.60
N GLY A 84 -4.90 -27.26 -3.51
CA GLY A 84 -4.79 -26.46 -4.72
C GLY A 84 -4.56 -24.97 -4.44
N GLU A 85 -3.95 -24.24 -5.38
CA GLU A 85 -3.55 -22.82 -5.23
C GLU A 85 -4.69 -21.92 -4.75
N ASN A 86 -5.89 -22.05 -5.36
CA ASN A 86 -7.06 -21.26 -4.97
C ASN A 86 -7.53 -21.55 -3.54
N LEU A 87 -7.39 -22.80 -3.09
CA LEU A 87 -7.76 -23.20 -1.73
C LEU A 87 -6.78 -22.58 -0.71
N ARG A 88 -5.49 -22.58 -1.02
CA ARG A 88 -4.46 -21.94 -0.19
C ARG A 88 -4.62 -20.42 -0.15
N ALA A 89 -4.93 -19.78 -1.28
CA ALA A 89 -5.14 -18.33 -1.33
C ALA A 89 -6.31 -17.85 -0.44
N ARG A 90 -7.19 -18.74 0.04
CA ARG A 90 -8.24 -18.41 1.01
C ARG A 90 -7.78 -18.40 2.47
N GLU A 91 -6.55 -18.85 2.77
CA GLU A 91 -6.06 -18.95 4.16
C GLU A 91 -6.08 -17.62 4.91
N LEU A 92 -5.82 -16.50 4.22
CA LEU A 92 -5.95 -15.17 4.80
C LEU A 92 -7.33 -14.96 5.45
N PHE A 93 -8.39 -15.37 4.78
CA PHE A 93 -9.78 -15.15 5.19
C PHE A 93 -10.24 -16.12 6.26
N LYS A 94 -9.73 -17.34 6.28
CA LYS A 94 -10.11 -18.38 7.25
C LYS A 94 -9.76 -18.03 8.69
N ARG A 95 -8.97 -17.00 8.91
CA ARG A 95 -8.62 -16.52 10.24
C ARG A 95 -9.85 -16.00 11.01
N GLU A 96 -10.80 -15.38 10.30
CA GLU A 96 -11.97 -14.72 10.91
C GLU A 96 -13.30 -15.04 10.20
N LEU A 97 -13.28 -15.68 9.02
CA LEU A 97 -14.45 -15.98 8.21
C LEU A 97 -14.66 -17.48 8.08
N PHE A 98 -15.80 -17.96 8.57
CA PHE A 98 -16.16 -19.37 8.59
C PHE A 98 -17.50 -19.60 7.88
N GLY A 99 -17.65 -20.76 7.19
CA GLY A 99 -18.90 -21.18 6.58
C GLY A 99 -19.31 -20.41 5.31
N ILE A 100 -18.43 -19.57 4.75
CA ILE A 100 -18.66 -18.81 3.51
C ILE A 100 -17.62 -19.17 2.43
N ASP A 101 -17.32 -20.46 2.30
CA ASP A 101 -16.27 -20.93 1.39
C ASP A 101 -16.54 -20.59 -0.08
N GLU A 102 -17.80 -20.65 -0.53
CA GLU A 102 -18.16 -20.34 -1.91
C GLU A 102 -17.97 -18.85 -2.24
N PRO A 103 -18.47 -17.88 -1.46
CA PRO A 103 -18.15 -16.47 -1.65
C PRO A 103 -16.66 -16.17 -1.63
N LEU A 104 -15.90 -16.78 -0.70
CA LEU A 104 -14.43 -16.60 -0.64
C LEU A 104 -13.74 -17.14 -1.90
N SER A 105 -14.21 -18.28 -2.45
CA SER A 105 -13.68 -18.78 -3.70
C SER A 105 -13.88 -17.81 -4.85
N ARG A 106 -15.06 -17.20 -4.96
CA ARG A 106 -15.36 -16.19 -6.00
C ARG A 106 -14.45 -14.96 -5.89
N VAL A 107 -14.15 -14.50 -4.67
CA VAL A 107 -13.22 -13.39 -4.44
C VAL A 107 -11.80 -13.76 -4.89
N VAL A 108 -11.33 -14.95 -4.53
CA VAL A 108 -10.01 -15.45 -4.93
C VAL A 108 -9.94 -15.63 -6.46
N ASP A 109 -10.97 -16.20 -7.07
CA ASP A 109 -11.06 -16.39 -8.53
C ASP A 109 -11.07 -15.05 -9.27
N TYR A 110 -11.75 -14.02 -8.72
CA TYR A 110 -11.70 -12.66 -9.25
C TYR A 110 -10.27 -12.12 -9.31
N PHE A 111 -9.53 -12.14 -8.19
CA PHE A 111 -8.16 -11.62 -8.15
C PHE A 111 -7.21 -12.42 -9.02
N LYS A 112 -7.36 -13.75 -9.06
CA LYS A 112 -6.58 -14.61 -9.95
C LYS A 112 -6.81 -14.29 -11.42
N ALA A 113 -8.07 -14.16 -11.83
CA ALA A 113 -8.42 -13.83 -13.20
C ALA A 113 -7.96 -12.41 -13.59
N ALA A 114 -8.12 -11.44 -12.67
CA ALA A 114 -7.66 -10.07 -12.89
C ALA A 114 -6.13 -9.99 -13.02
N ALA A 115 -5.39 -10.72 -12.18
CA ALA A 115 -3.93 -10.81 -12.26
C ALA A 115 -3.45 -11.48 -13.57
N ALA A 116 -4.23 -12.39 -14.12
CA ALA A 116 -3.96 -13.00 -15.43
C ALA A 116 -4.29 -12.06 -16.63
N GLY A 117 -4.65 -10.80 -16.37
CA GLY A 117 -4.93 -9.81 -17.41
C GLY A 117 -6.30 -9.96 -18.09
N SER A 118 -7.23 -10.72 -17.49
CA SER A 118 -8.58 -10.85 -18.02
C SER A 118 -9.39 -9.56 -17.86
N ASP A 119 -10.45 -9.39 -18.66
CA ASP A 119 -11.38 -8.24 -18.59
C ASP A 119 -12.08 -8.10 -17.24
N VAL A 120 -12.06 -9.13 -16.41
CA VAL A 120 -12.59 -9.10 -15.03
C VAL A 120 -11.88 -8.01 -14.20
N GLY A 121 -10.57 -7.80 -14.38
CA GLY A 121 -9.82 -6.76 -13.70
C GLY A 121 -10.25 -5.32 -14.01
N ARG A 122 -11.07 -5.11 -15.04
CA ARG A 122 -11.64 -3.79 -15.36
C ARG A 122 -13.00 -3.55 -14.69
N ARG A 123 -13.50 -4.51 -13.92
CA ARG A 123 -14.79 -4.46 -13.25
C ARG A 123 -14.63 -4.27 -11.76
N LEU A 124 -15.60 -3.61 -11.13
CA LEU A 124 -15.65 -3.52 -9.67
C LEU A 124 -16.03 -4.88 -9.09
N LEU A 125 -15.37 -5.27 -8.00
CA LEU A 125 -15.78 -6.38 -7.17
C LEU A 125 -16.88 -5.89 -6.21
N LEU A 126 -18.12 -6.31 -6.43
CA LEU A 126 -19.26 -5.91 -5.61
C LEU A 126 -19.56 -6.99 -4.56
N LEU A 127 -19.52 -6.60 -3.29
CA LEU A 127 -19.85 -7.46 -2.16
C LEU A 127 -21.29 -7.23 -1.72
N LEU A 128 -22.21 -8.10 -2.13
CA LEU A 128 -23.62 -8.06 -1.75
C LEU A 128 -23.94 -9.12 -0.68
N GLY A 129 -24.82 -8.77 0.24
CA GLY A 129 -25.28 -9.71 1.26
C GLY A 129 -25.89 -9.01 2.48
N PRO A 130 -26.49 -9.77 3.41
CA PRO A 130 -27.11 -9.22 4.61
C PRO A 130 -26.10 -8.52 5.52
N PRO A 131 -26.56 -7.65 6.43
CA PRO A 131 -25.73 -7.18 7.55
C PRO A 131 -25.09 -8.35 8.30
N SER A 132 -23.89 -8.15 8.83
CA SER A 132 -23.11 -9.20 9.52
C SER A 132 -22.71 -10.41 8.67
N GLY A 133 -22.85 -10.33 7.33
CA GLY A 133 -22.45 -11.39 6.39
C GLY A 133 -20.94 -11.48 6.11
N GLY A 134 -20.07 -10.82 6.89
CA GLY A 134 -18.61 -10.89 6.75
C GLY A 134 -18.01 -9.96 5.69
N LYS A 135 -18.79 -9.10 5.01
CA LYS A 135 -18.31 -8.20 3.96
C LYS A 135 -17.20 -7.26 4.43
N SER A 136 -17.44 -6.54 5.52
CA SER A 136 -16.46 -5.62 6.11
C SER A 136 -15.24 -6.37 6.66
N THR A 137 -15.43 -7.54 7.26
CA THR A 137 -14.33 -8.39 7.73
C THR A 137 -13.44 -8.82 6.57
N LEU A 138 -14.03 -9.20 5.43
CA LEU A 138 -13.28 -9.56 4.21
C LEU A 138 -12.43 -8.37 3.73
N ALA A 139 -13.01 -7.17 3.64
CA ALA A 139 -12.28 -5.96 3.26
C ALA A 139 -11.14 -5.64 4.24
N ILE A 140 -11.39 -5.72 5.54
CA ILE A 140 -10.38 -5.51 6.59
C ILE A 140 -9.23 -6.53 6.46
N LEU A 141 -9.54 -7.80 6.23
CA LEU A 141 -8.51 -8.84 6.07
C LEU A 141 -7.67 -8.61 4.80
N LEU A 142 -8.28 -8.21 3.68
CA LEU A 142 -7.54 -7.82 2.48
C LEU A 142 -6.58 -6.66 2.75
N LYS A 143 -7.04 -5.60 3.41
CA LYS A 143 -6.22 -4.44 3.75
C LYS A 143 -5.05 -4.81 4.65
N ARG A 144 -5.31 -5.56 5.74
CA ARG A 144 -4.26 -6.06 6.65
C ARG A 144 -3.26 -6.96 5.93
N GLY A 145 -3.76 -7.86 5.07
CA GLY A 145 -2.91 -8.73 4.26
C GLY A 145 -1.96 -7.93 3.36
N LEU A 146 -2.43 -6.85 2.75
CA LEU A 146 -1.62 -5.95 1.94
C LEU A 146 -0.57 -5.21 2.78
N GLU A 147 -0.95 -4.73 3.97
CA GLU A 147 -0.02 -4.07 4.90
C GLU A 147 1.09 -5.03 5.35
N GLU A 148 0.75 -6.26 5.74
CA GLU A 148 1.70 -7.29 6.14
C GLU A 148 2.63 -7.65 4.97
N TYR A 149 2.07 -7.91 3.79
CA TYR A 149 2.83 -8.31 2.61
C TYR A 149 3.81 -7.24 2.15
N SER A 150 3.42 -5.96 2.17
CA SER A 150 4.29 -4.84 1.75
C SER A 150 5.55 -4.69 2.60
N ARG A 151 5.56 -5.26 3.82
CA ARG A 151 6.73 -5.25 4.71
C ARG A 151 7.73 -6.37 4.42
N THR A 152 7.33 -7.35 3.62
CA THR A 152 8.23 -8.43 3.20
C THR A 152 9.12 -7.99 2.04
N ASP A 153 10.18 -8.73 1.77
CA ASP A 153 11.02 -8.46 0.60
C ASP A 153 10.33 -8.84 -0.71
N GLU A 154 9.50 -9.89 -0.70
CA GLU A 154 8.68 -10.30 -1.86
C GLU A 154 7.59 -9.28 -2.20
N GLY A 155 7.02 -8.65 -1.17
CA GLY A 155 6.02 -7.59 -1.29
C GLY A 155 6.60 -6.19 -1.38
N ALA A 156 7.90 -6.03 -1.54
CA ALA A 156 8.52 -4.71 -1.60
C ALA A 156 7.97 -3.86 -2.74
N LEU A 157 7.56 -2.65 -2.41
CA LEU A 157 7.09 -1.62 -3.35
C LEU A 157 8.02 -0.42 -3.29
N TYR A 158 8.24 0.20 -4.45
CA TYR A 158 9.04 1.42 -4.56
C TYR A 158 8.25 2.49 -5.28
N ALA A 159 8.48 3.74 -4.94
CA ALA A 159 7.80 4.89 -5.51
C ALA A 159 8.77 6.03 -5.81
N ILE A 160 8.39 6.90 -6.73
CA ILE A 160 9.02 8.20 -6.89
C ILE A 160 8.79 8.98 -5.60
N ARG A 161 9.87 9.37 -4.94
CA ARG A 161 9.82 10.06 -3.65
C ARG A 161 9.12 11.41 -3.79
N GLY A 162 8.18 11.67 -2.90
CA GLY A 162 7.37 12.89 -2.94
C GLY A 162 6.17 12.83 -3.88
N SER A 163 6.06 11.80 -4.73
CA SER A 163 4.86 11.65 -5.58
C SER A 163 3.61 11.42 -4.73
N PRO A 164 2.57 12.24 -4.89
CA PRO A 164 1.31 12.06 -4.18
C PRO A 164 0.61 10.75 -4.56
N LEU A 165 0.90 10.22 -5.76
CA LEU A 165 0.35 8.97 -6.28
C LEU A 165 1.21 7.74 -5.95
N ARG A 166 2.36 7.91 -5.28
CA ARG A 166 3.31 6.82 -5.05
C ARG A 166 3.64 6.05 -6.34
N GLU A 167 3.88 6.78 -7.42
CA GLU A 167 4.07 6.23 -8.76
C GLU A 167 5.21 5.22 -8.82
N ASN A 168 5.01 4.18 -9.63
CA ASN A 168 6.07 3.21 -9.87
C ASN A 168 7.28 3.89 -10.52
N PRO A 169 8.50 3.75 -9.98
CA PRO A 169 9.69 4.33 -10.58
C PRO A 169 9.94 3.89 -12.03
N LEU A 170 9.46 2.70 -12.41
CA LEU A 170 9.57 2.22 -13.79
C LEU A 170 8.84 3.11 -14.80
N ASN A 171 7.86 3.91 -14.38
CA ASN A 171 7.20 4.89 -15.23
C ASN A 171 8.13 6.03 -15.67
N LEU A 172 9.28 6.22 -14.99
CA LEU A 172 10.33 7.15 -15.42
C LEU A 172 11.01 6.72 -16.73
N ILE A 173 10.86 5.46 -17.13
CA ILE A 173 11.45 4.96 -18.38
C ILE A 173 10.61 5.49 -19.55
N PRO A 174 11.22 6.34 -20.42
CA PRO A 174 10.53 6.90 -21.58
C PRO A 174 10.00 5.81 -22.51
N THR A 175 8.89 6.07 -23.17
CA THR A 175 8.22 5.12 -24.08
C THR A 175 9.16 4.59 -25.15
N SER A 176 10.08 5.43 -25.64
CA SER A 176 11.10 5.06 -26.65
C SER A 176 12.09 3.98 -26.17
N LEU A 177 12.32 3.87 -24.84
CA LEU A 177 13.27 2.90 -24.26
C LEU A 177 12.56 1.65 -23.68
N ARG A 178 11.23 1.61 -23.65
CA ARG A 178 10.47 0.48 -23.06
C ARG A 178 10.64 -0.83 -23.84
N ALA A 179 10.87 -0.77 -25.13
CA ALA A 179 11.15 -1.97 -25.92
C ALA A 179 12.50 -2.58 -25.51
N GLU A 180 13.55 -1.77 -25.42
CA GLU A 180 14.87 -2.21 -24.95
C GLU A 180 14.81 -2.73 -23.50
N PHE A 181 14.06 -2.04 -22.64
CA PHE A 181 13.85 -2.47 -21.26
C PHE A 181 13.20 -3.84 -21.18
N ARG A 182 12.13 -4.07 -21.97
CA ARG A 182 11.45 -5.37 -22.03
C ARG A 182 12.38 -6.48 -22.53
N ASP A 183 13.18 -6.20 -23.56
CA ASP A 183 14.10 -7.17 -24.12
C ASP A 183 15.21 -7.55 -23.13
N ARG A 184 15.61 -6.61 -22.26
CA ARG A 184 16.65 -6.81 -21.24
C ARG A 184 16.16 -7.49 -19.97
N TYR A 185 14.97 -7.12 -19.49
CA TYR A 185 14.45 -7.56 -18.20
C TYR A 185 13.25 -8.50 -18.27
N GLY A 186 12.71 -8.74 -19.47
CA GLY A 186 11.57 -9.65 -19.68
C GLY A 186 10.23 -9.11 -19.20
N VAL A 187 10.14 -7.82 -18.84
CA VAL A 187 8.92 -7.21 -18.28
C VAL A 187 8.48 -5.99 -19.07
N SER A 188 7.16 -5.78 -19.14
CA SER A 188 6.55 -4.65 -19.83
C SER A 188 6.08 -3.59 -18.83
N ILE A 189 6.27 -2.32 -19.17
CA ILE A 189 5.81 -1.18 -18.40
C ILE A 189 4.51 -0.67 -19.01
N THR A 190 3.43 -0.69 -18.24
CA THR A 190 2.08 -0.29 -18.69
C THR A 190 1.65 1.10 -18.19
N GLY A 191 2.26 1.59 -17.12
CA GLY A 191 1.95 2.90 -16.54
C GLY A 191 2.59 4.07 -17.28
N GLU A 192 2.07 5.26 -17.04
CA GLU A 192 2.63 6.54 -17.49
C GLU A 192 2.85 7.46 -16.29
N LEU A 193 3.75 8.43 -16.43
CA LEU A 193 3.92 9.47 -15.41
C LEU A 193 2.69 10.38 -15.37
N SER A 194 2.26 10.71 -14.16
CA SER A 194 1.26 11.74 -13.94
C SER A 194 1.76 13.12 -14.39
N PRO A 195 0.87 14.09 -14.60
CA PRO A 195 1.27 15.48 -14.83
C PRO A 195 2.16 16.03 -13.73
N TRP A 196 1.87 15.66 -12.47
CA TRP A 196 2.70 16.07 -11.32
C TRP A 196 4.14 15.53 -11.44
N ALA A 197 4.30 14.24 -11.76
CA ALA A 197 5.62 13.62 -11.82
C ALA A 197 6.43 14.13 -13.02
N ARG A 198 5.78 14.44 -14.15
CA ARG A 198 6.44 15.07 -15.31
C ARG A 198 6.96 16.45 -14.96
N ASP A 199 6.12 17.30 -14.33
CA ASP A 199 6.53 18.62 -13.86
C ASP A 199 7.68 18.53 -12.83
N PHE A 200 7.61 17.58 -11.91
CA PHE A 200 8.63 17.32 -10.90
C PHE A 200 9.99 16.97 -11.51
N VAL A 201 10.00 16.07 -12.50
CA VAL A 201 11.24 15.68 -13.20
C VAL A 201 11.83 16.85 -13.96
N GLU A 202 11.01 17.61 -14.67
CA GLU A 202 11.47 18.73 -15.47
C GLU A 202 11.99 19.89 -14.60
N ARG A 203 11.21 20.28 -13.58
CA ARG A 203 11.52 21.42 -12.75
C ARG A 203 12.68 21.19 -11.78
N ASP A 204 12.71 20.02 -11.11
CA ASP A 204 13.62 19.78 -10.00
C ASP A 204 14.88 19.00 -10.43
N PHE A 205 14.84 18.36 -11.60
CA PHE A 205 15.93 17.53 -12.14
C PHE A 205 16.33 17.90 -13.59
N GLU A 206 15.77 18.97 -14.16
CA GLU A 206 16.11 19.43 -15.53
C GLU A 206 15.92 18.31 -16.60
N GLY A 207 14.92 17.43 -16.39
CA GLY A 207 14.68 16.28 -17.27
C GLY A 207 15.64 15.10 -17.08
N ASP A 208 16.54 15.13 -16.08
CA ASP A 208 17.45 14.01 -15.76
C ASP A 208 16.74 12.93 -14.93
N PHE A 209 16.13 11.97 -15.61
CA PHE A 209 15.42 10.85 -14.99
C PHE A 209 16.27 10.03 -14.01
N VAL A 210 17.59 9.90 -14.27
CA VAL A 210 18.49 9.06 -13.47
C VAL A 210 18.65 9.60 -12.04
N ARG A 211 18.54 10.92 -11.86
CA ARG A 211 18.69 11.60 -10.58
C ARG A 211 17.42 11.62 -9.74
N VAL A 212 16.28 11.26 -10.30
CA VAL A 212 14.98 11.29 -9.61
C VAL A 212 15.03 10.39 -8.36
N PRO A 213 14.64 10.90 -7.18
CA PRO A 213 14.69 10.11 -5.95
C PRO A 213 13.59 9.06 -5.92
N VAL A 214 13.96 7.88 -5.45
CA VAL A 214 13.10 6.71 -5.27
C VAL A 214 13.19 6.23 -3.83
N GLU A 215 12.07 5.80 -3.28
CA GLU A 215 11.99 5.27 -1.92
C GLU A 215 11.17 3.97 -1.87
N ARG A 216 11.49 3.10 -0.91
CA ARG A 216 10.64 1.95 -0.56
C ARG A 216 9.42 2.46 0.20
N VAL A 217 8.23 2.01 -0.21
CA VAL A 217 6.96 2.38 0.44
C VAL A 217 6.30 1.15 1.05
N PHE A 218 5.57 1.38 2.15
CA PHE A 218 4.78 0.37 2.84
C PHE A 218 3.31 0.76 2.74
N LEU A 219 2.47 -0.20 2.36
CA LEU A 219 1.04 0.05 2.33
C LEU A 219 0.51 0.20 3.76
N ALA A 220 -0.35 1.17 3.98
CA ALA A 220 -0.97 1.43 5.28
C ALA A 220 -2.26 2.23 5.13
N GLU A 221 -3.37 1.70 5.63
CA GLU A 221 -4.66 2.39 5.62
C GLU A 221 -4.62 3.68 6.46
N ALA A 222 -4.03 3.60 7.66
CA ALA A 222 -3.95 4.74 8.57
C ALA A 222 -3.21 5.96 8.00
N SER A 223 -2.20 5.74 7.15
CA SER A 223 -1.46 6.81 6.46
C SER A 223 -1.93 7.04 5.02
N ARG A 224 -2.99 6.37 4.59
CA ARG A 224 -3.56 6.48 3.23
C ARG A 224 -2.53 6.21 2.13
N VAL A 225 -1.74 5.15 2.29
CA VAL A 225 -0.74 4.71 1.31
C VAL A 225 -1.16 3.37 0.72
N GLY A 226 -1.53 3.37 -0.54
CA GLY A 226 -1.96 2.19 -1.28
C GLY A 226 -3.31 1.61 -0.84
N ILE A 227 -3.92 2.15 0.21
CA ILE A 227 -5.23 1.73 0.70
C ILE A 227 -6.10 2.98 0.86
N GLY A 228 -7.15 3.06 0.05
CA GLY A 228 -8.16 4.11 0.08
C GLY A 228 -9.49 3.56 0.57
N THR A 229 -10.16 4.30 1.43
CA THR A 229 -11.54 4.02 1.84
C THR A 229 -12.39 5.24 1.54
N TYR A 230 -13.46 5.01 0.79
CA TYR A 230 -14.47 6.01 0.48
C TYR A 230 -15.79 5.59 1.10
N ALA A 231 -16.27 6.36 2.06
CA ALA A 231 -17.54 6.16 2.75
C ALA A 231 -18.29 7.50 2.76
N PRO A 232 -19.24 7.73 1.85
CA PRO A 232 -20.01 8.96 1.84
C PRO A 232 -20.87 9.05 3.10
N HIS A 233 -20.93 10.22 3.73
CA HIS A 233 -21.80 10.45 4.89
C HIS A 233 -23.28 10.33 4.53
N ASP A 234 -23.63 10.70 3.31
CA ASP A 234 -24.98 10.59 2.74
C ASP A 234 -24.83 10.15 1.28
N PRO A 235 -25.41 8.99 0.88
CA PRO A 235 -25.37 8.53 -0.51
C PRO A 235 -25.92 9.54 -1.53
N THR A 236 -26.82 10.44 -1.09
CA THR A 236 -27.44 11.45 -1.95
C THR A 236 -26.57 12.70 -2.14
N THR A 237 -25.57 12.90 -1.29
CA THR A 237 -24.65 14.06 -1.29
C THR A 237 -23.19 13.66 -1.45
N ALA A 238 -22.94 12.52 -2.08
CA ALA A 238 -21.58 12.04 -2.33
C ALA A 238 -20.74 13.10 -3.07
N ASP A 239 -19.70 13.63 -2.42
CA ASP A 239 -18.80 14.59 -3.06
C ASP A 239 -17.74 13.86 -3.87
N ILE A 240 -17.70 14.15 -5.17
CA ILE A 240 -16.67 13.63 -6.07
C ILE A 240 -15.29 14.08 -5.63
N ALA A 241 -15.15 15.25 -4.99
CA ALA A 241 -13.86 15.75 -4.51
C ALA A 241 -13.24 14.82 -3.46
N ASP A 242 -14.03 14.16 -2.61
CA ASP A 242 -13.54 13.18 -1.64
C ASP A 242 -12.99 11.91 -2.32
N LEU A 243 -13.48 11.61 -3.52
CA LEU A 243 -13.05 10.45 -4.29
C LEU A 243 -11.83 10.75 -5.16
N VAL A 244 -11.87 11.86 -5.93
CA VAL A 244 -10.84 12.19 -6.93
C VAL A 244 -10.06 13.46 -6.63
N GLY A 245 -10.25 14.09 -5.46
CA GLY A 245 -9.61 15.36 -5.13
C GLY A 245 -10.23 16.55 -5.85
N SER A 246 -9.66 17.73 -5.65
CA SER A 246 -10.13 19.00 -6.21
C SER A 246 -8.98 19.99 -6.39
N VAL A 247 -9.25 21.10 -7.05
CA VAL A 247 -8.30 22.23 -7.13
C VAL A 247 -8.15 22.86 -5.74
N ASP A 248 -6.91 23.04 -5.29
CA ASP A 248 -6.55 23.73 -4.04
C ASP A 248 -6.39 25.23 -4.28
N LEU A 249 -7.43 25.98 -3.96
CA LEU A 249 -7.44 27.43 -4.20
C LEU A 249 -6.32 28.18 -3.46
N ALA A 250 -5.86 27.66 -2.32
CA ALA A 250 -4.74 28.27 -1.60
C ALA A 250 -3.42 28.10 -2.38
N LYS A 251 -3.23 26.96 -3.03
CA LYS A 251 -2.10 26.72 -3.93
C LYS A 251 -2.22 27.53 -5.22
N VAL A 252 -3.42 27.63 -5.79
CA VAL A 252 -3.66 28.49 -6.96
C VAL A 252 -3.26 29.93 -6.66
N ALA A 253 -3.62 30.46 -5.49
CA ALA A 253 -3.25 31.81 -5.08
C ALA A 253 -1.71 32.02 -4.94
N GLN A 254 -0.97 30.96 -4.65
CA GLN A 254 0.51 31.02 -4.54
C GLN A 254 1.21 30.83 -5.89
N ILE A 255 0.66 29.96 -6.74
CA ILE A 255 1.26 29.58 -8.03
C ILE A 255 0.84 30.55 -9.13
N GLY A 256 -0.40 31.07 -9.07
CA GLY A 256 -0.96 31.99 -10.06
C GLY A 256 -1.60 31.29 -11.27
N ASP A 257 -1.62 29.97 -11.30
CA ASP A 257 -2.19 29.16 -12.40
C ASP A 257 -3.00 27.99 -11.85
N GLU A 258 -4.30 27.95 -12.18
CA GLU A 258 -5.21 26.85 -11.80
C GLU A 258 -4.90 25.56 -12.56
N GLY A 259 -4.34 25.65 -13.76
CA GLY A 259 -3.94 24.51 -14.58
C GLY A 259 -2.64 23.83 -14.15
N ASP A 260 -1.89 24.41 -13.20
CA ASP A 260 -0.65 23.84 -12.71
C ASP A 260 -0.91 22.53 -11.95
N PRO A 261 -0.23 21.42 -12.28
CA PRO A 261 -0.40 20.13 -11.57
C PRO A 261 -0.19 20.21 -10.05
N ARG A 262 0.56 21.18 -9.56
CA ARG A 262 0.79 21.45 -8.13
C ARG A 262 -0.43 22.06 -7.43
N ALA A 263 -1.30 22.73 -8.18
CA ALA A 263 -2.53 23.31 -7.66
C ALA A 263 -3.60 22.25 -7.35
N TRP A 264 -3.43 21.02 -7.84
CA TRP A 264 -4.35 19.92 -7.56
C TRP A 264 -4.13 19.34 -6.16
N SER A 265 -5.22 19.09 -5.43
CA SER A 265 -5.23 18.34 -4.17
C SER A 265 -5.39 16.85 -4.46
N TRP A 266 -4.33 16.08 -4.27
CA TRP A 266 -4.28 14.63 -4.47
C TRP A 266 -4.81 13.85 -3.25
N SER A 267 -5.72 14.45 -2.47
CA SER A 267 -6.25 13.86 -1.23
C SER A 267 -7.37 12.83 -1.43
N GLY A 268 -7.88 12.66 -2.66
CA GLY A 268 -8.96 11.75 -2.97
C GLY A 268 -8.64 10.27 -2.65
N ALA A 269 -9.68 9.50 -2.33
CA ALA A 269 -9.53 8.09 -1.96
C ALA A 269 -8.93 7.23 -3.10
N VAL A 270 -9.20 7.57 -4.37
CA VAL A 270 -8.61 6.92 -5.54
C VAL A 270 -7.10 7.04 -5.54
N TYR A 271 -6.57 8.22 -5.22
CA TYR A 271 -5.13 8.45 -5.19
C TYR A 271 -4.46 7.76 -3.99
N ALA A 272 -5.15 7.77 -2.83
CA ALA A 272 -4.69 7.01 -1.66
C ALA A 272 -4.58 5.51 -1.96
N ALA A 273 -5.47 4.96 -2.79
CA ALA A 273 -5.49 3.57 -3.20
C ALA A 273 -4.46 3.20 -4.28
N SER A 274 -3.67 4.15 -4.75
CA SER A 274 -2.69 3.92 -5.81
C SER A 274 -1.79 2.72 -5.47
N ARG A 275 -1.70 1.77 -6.39
CA ARG A 275 -0.93 0.52 -6.31
C ARG A 275 -1.45 -0.53 -5.32
N GLY A 276 -2.60 -0.32 -4.72
CA GLY A 276 -3.23 -1.24 -3.78
C GLY A 276 -4.73 -1.38 -4.04
N VAL A 277 -5.57 -1.05 -3.06
CA VAL A 277 -7.01 -1.29 -3.09
C VAL A 277 -7.81 -0.06 -2.67
N LEU A 278 -8.91 0.19 -3.38
CA LEU A 278 -9.95 1.15 -3.00
C LEU A 278 -11.17 0.38 -2.50
N GLU A 279 -11.58 0.64 -1.26
CA GLU A 279 -12.86 0.21 -0.72
C GLU A 279 -13.87 1.35 -0.84
N MET A 280 -15.04 1.04 -1.40
CA MET A 280 -16.19 1.94 -1.42
C MET A 280 -17.30 1.34 -0.59
N ILE A 281 -17.79 2.08 0.41
CA ILE A 281 -18.79 1.64 1.37
C ILE A 281 -20.12 2.33 1.04
N GLU A 282 -21.21 1.54 0.98
CA GLU A 282 -22.59 2.05 0.84
C GLU A 282 -22.80 2.97 -0.37
N ILE A 283 -22.28 2.56 -1.54
CA ILE A 283 -22.39 3.31 -2.79
C ILE A 283 -23.65 2.97 -3.62
N LEU A 284 -24.52 2.07 -3.11
CA LEU A 284 -25.76 1.62 -3.76
C LEU A 284 -26.97 1.95 -2.91
#